data_299a4508d99ca1b750759b95b4857781
#
_entry.id   299a4508d99ca1b750759b95b4857781
#
_cell.length_a   1.000
_cell.length_b   1.000
_cell.length_c   1.000
_cell.angle_alpha   90.00
_cell.angle_beta   90.00
_cell.angle_gamma   90.00
#
_symmetry.space_group_name_H-M   'P 1'
#
loop_
_entity.id
_entity.type
_entity.pdbx_description
1 polymer ?
#
loop_
_entity_poly.entity_id
_entity_poly.type
_entity_poly.pdbx_seq_one_letter_code
_entity_poly.pdbx_strand_id
1 'polypeptide(L)'
;MSENFASSQAALAQPKAAGRIAQRFRALSDTGEMGLVAYITAGDPSLAATEKIVLAAANAGADVIELGVPFSDPVADGPTIQRASDRALRSGTTLAGVIELVRSIRAHSEVPLVLFSYFNPILQMGLEKFAAAAAGAGADGVLATDLTPEEAEEYRATLQVHGLDTIFLAAPTSTDSRLSQIGAASSGFLYVISRAGVTGERTELPTELPALIRRVRKFTTLPVAVGFGISLPTHVTVLGGIADAAVVGSALVAEIEKAASPDAAAAAVAERIRVLKSAARTGVSRRSSEGS
;
A
#
# COMPACT_ATOMS: atom_id res chain seq x y z
N MET A 1 -23.57 56.29 15.40
CA MET A 1 -23.18 55.01 15.99
C MET A 1 -22.96 54.02 14.82
N SER A 2 -21.71 53.91 14.44
CA SER A 2 -21.34 53.15 13.26
C SER A 2 -20.78 51.79 13.73
N GLU A 3 -21.50 50.73 13.45
CA GLU A 3 -21.07 49.37 13.79
C GLU A 3 -20.02 48.87 12.79
N ASN A 4 -18.84 48.60 13.32
CA ASN A 4 -17.75 47.90 12.66
C ASN A 4 -18.10 46.42 12.54
N PHE A 5 -18.50 45.98 11.37
CA PHE A 5 -18.43 44.55 11.00
C PHE A 5 -17.01 44.24 10.51
N ALA A 6 -16.19 43.78 11.42
CA ALA A 6 -14.89 43.24 11.08
C ALA A 6 -15.07 41.94 10.30
N SER A 7 -14.72 41.97 9.04
CA SER A 7 -14.62 40.81 8.14
C SER A 7 -13.60 39.81 8.68
N SER A 8 -14.10 38.69 9.17
CA SER A 8 -13.30 37.48 9.38
C SER A 8 -12.84 36.96 8.01
N GLN A 9 -11.65 37.34 7.60
CA GLN A 9 -10.97 36.68 6.49
C GLN A 9 -10.66 35.25 6.93
N ALA A 10 -11.44 34.29 6.42
CA ALA A 10 -11.08 32.89 6.47
C ALA A 10 -9.69 32.76 5.82
N ALA A 11 -8.67 32.47 6.61
CA ALA A 11 -7.36 32.17 6.13
C ALA A 11 -7.49 31.00 5.13
N LEU A 12 -7.27 31.27 3.85
CA LEU A 12 -7.14 30.25 2.82
C LEU A 12 -6.03 29.32 3.28
N ALA A 13 -6.42 28.11 3.69
CA ALA A 13 -5.44 27.07 4.05
C ALA A 13 -4.52 26.89 2.84
N GLN A 14 -3.24 27.13 3.06
CA GLN A 14 -2.23 26.86 2.04
C GLN A 14 -2.38 25.40 1.58
N PRO A 15 -2.28 25.10 0.28
CA PRO A 15 -2.38 23.74 -0.19
C PRO A 15 -1.30 22.91 0.52
N LYS A 16 -1.75 21.91 1.30
CA LYS A 16 -0.85 21.01 2.01
C LYS A 16 0.13 20.40 1.00
N ALA A 17 1.42 20.44 1.30
CA ALA A 17 2.41 19.81 0.44
C ALA A 17 2.01 18.36 0.16
N ALA A 18 2.13 17.93 -1.10
CA ALA A 18 1.74 16.58 -1.49
C ALA A 18 2.49 15.56 -0.64
N GLY A 19 1.77 14.58 -0.05
CA GLY A 19 2.37 13.50 0.74
C GLY A 19 3.37 12.66 -0.08
N ARG A 20 4.21 11.88 0.61
CA ARG A 20 5.25 11.05 -0.04
C ARG A 20 4.68 10.08 -1.07
N ILE A 21 3.51 9.51 -0.82
CA ILE A 21 2.81 8.63 -1.79
C ILE A 21 2.56 9.41 -3.09
N ALA A 22 1.91 10.57 -3.01
CA ALA A 22 1.59 11.37 -4.18
C ALA A 22 2.84 11.88 -4.92
N GLN A 23 3.89 12.28 -4.19
CA GLN A 23 5.18 12.68 -4.77
C GLN A 23 5.82 11.51 -5.52
N ARG A 24 5.80 10.29 -4.94
CA ARG A 24 6.39 9.11 -5.57
C ARG A 24 5.65 8.72 -6.84
N PHE A 25 4.32 8.65 -6.83
CA PHE A 25 3.55 8.33 -8.02
C PHE A 25 3.68 9.41 -9.11
N ARG A 26 3.82 10.68 -8.76
CA ARG A 26 4.12 11.75 -9.73
C ARG A 26 5.48 11.52 -10.38
N ALA A 27 6.53 11.28 -9.61
CA ALA A 27 7.86 11.01 -10.15
C ALA A 27 7.88 9.78 -11.09
N LEU A 28 7.11 8.72 -10.77
CA LEU A 28 6.94 7.55 -11.65
C LEU A 28 6.22 7.92 -12.94
N SER A 29 5.15 8.72 -12.84
CA SER A 29 4.41 9.21 -14.01
C SER A 29 5.27 10.07 -14.92
N ASP A 30 6.08 10.97 -14.35
CA ASP A 30 6.96 11.87 -15.12
C ASP A 30 8.04 11.11 -15.90
N THR A 31 8.49 9.97 -15.36
CA THR A 31 9.46 9.08 -16.05
C THR A 31 8.78 8.00 -16.90
N GLY A 32 7.44 7.90 -16.85
CA GLY A 32 6.69 6.84 -17.49
C GLY A 32 6.93 5.45 -16.88
N GLU A 33 7.51 5.35 -15.69
CA GLU A 33 7.77 4.08 -15.00
C GLU A 33 6.54 3.59 -14.24
N MET A 34 6.35 2.26 -14.19
CA MET A 34 5.38 1.64 -13.29
C MET A 34 5.99 1.47 -11.90
N GLY A 35 5.18 1.76 -10.86
CA GLY A 35 5.57 1.57 -9.46
C GLY A 35 5.58 0.10 -9.04
N LEU A 36 6.34 -0.18 -7.98
CA LEU A 36 6.34 -1.46 -7.27
C LEU A 36 6.03 -1.21 -5.80
N VAL A 37 4.89 -1.71 -5.36
CA VAL A 37 4.45 -1.71 -3.96
C VAL A 37 4.82 -3.05 -3.34
N ALA A 38 5.61 -3.04 -2.27
CA ALA A 38 6.06 -4.25 -1.59
C ALA A 38 5.34 -4.43 -0.26
N TYR A 39 4.56 -5.51 -0.13
CA TYR A 39 3.94 -5.90 1.14
C TYR A 39 4.87 -6.78 1.94
N ILE A 40 5.05 -6.46 3.22
CA ILE A 40 5.88 -7.20 4.18
C ILE A 40 5.10 -7.31 5.49
N THR A 41 4.93 -8.54 6.02
CA THR A 41 4.33 -8.75 7.34
C THR A 41 5.27 -8.25 8.42
N ALA A 42 4.84 -7.24 9.18
CA ALA A 42 5.65 -6.68 10.26
C ALA A 42 5.80 -7.66 11.42
N GLY A 43 7.04 -7.87 11.88
CA GLY A 43 7.35 -8.80 12.95
C GLY A 43 7.64 -10.22 12.49
N ASP A 44 7.66 -10.49 11.20
CA ASP A 44 8.04 -11.79 10.65
C ASP A 44 9.48 -11.75 10.11
N PRO A 45 10.42 -12.47 10.73
CA PRO A 45 10.35 -13.24 11.98
C PRO A 45 10.46 -12.39 13.26
N SER A 46 10.79 -11.11 13.15
CA SER A 46 10.84 -10.13 14.26
C SER A 46 10.77 -8.70 13.73
N LEU A 47 10.45 -7.72 14.58
CA LEU A 47 10.44 -6.29 14.18
C LEU A 47 11.83 -5.81 13.71
N ALA A 48 12.89 -6.21 14.38
CA ALA A 48 14.27 -5.88 13.97
C ALA A 48 14.66 -6.50 12.62
N ALA A 49 14.19 -7.71 12.32
CA ALA A 49 14.35 -8.32 11.00
C ALA A 49 13.54 -7.58 9.93
N THR A 50 12.31 -7.19 10.25
CA THR A 50 11.45 -6.44 9.33
C THR A 50 12.07 -5.10 8.95
N GLU A 51 12.68 -4.38 9.89
CA GLU A 51 13.39 -3.13 9.59
C GLU A 51 14.48 -3.34 8.53
N LYS A 52 15.35 -4.33 8.71
CA LYS A 52 16.40 -4.67 7.74
C LYS A 52 15.82 -5.03 6.36
N ILE A 53 14.76 -5.82 6.34
CA ILE A 53 14.08 -6.26 5.11
C ILE A 53 13.47 -5.07 4.37
N VAL A 54 12.78 -4.18 5.08
CA VAL A 54 12.16 -2.97 4.51
C VAL A 54 13.21 -2.04 3.92
N LEU A 55 14.28 -1.75 4.65
CA LEU A 55 15.38 -0.90 4.16
C LEU A 55 16.05 -1.52 2.94
N ALA A 56 16.25 -2.84 2.92
CA ALA A 56 16.80 -3.55 1.77
C ALA A 56 15.85 -3.51 0.56
N ALA A 57 14.54 -3.65 0.77
CA ALA A 57 13.52 -3.54 -0.28
C ALA A 57 13.46 -2.12 -0.87
N ALA A 58 13.48 -1.09 -0.02
CA ALA A 58 13.50 0.31 -0.45
C ALA A 58 14.75 0.62 -1.30
N ASN A 59 15.92 0.22 -0.83
CA ASN A 59 17.19 0.38 -1.55
C ASN A 59 17.26 -0.42 -2.86
N ALA A 60 16.50 -1.51 -2.95
CA ALA A 60 16.38 -2.33 -4.17
C ALA A 60 15.40 -1.76 -5.20
N GLY A 61 14.61 -0.72 -4.84
CA GLY A 61 13.72 -0.01 -5.76
C GLY A 61 12.23 -0.24 -5.53
N ALA A 62 11.82 -0.70 -4.34
CA ALA A 62 10.42 -0.62 -3.94
C ALA A 62 9.99 0.86 -3.84
N ASP A 63 8.87 1.21 -4.44
CA ASP A 63 8.37 2.58 -4.52
C ASP A 63 7.45 2.96 -3.35
N VAL A 64 6.75 1.97 -2.80
CA VAL A 64 5.91 2.04 -1.61
C VAL A 64 6.08 0.75 -0.83
N ILE A 65 6.09 0.83 0.49
CA ILE A 65 6.07 -0.35 1.36
C ILE A 65 4.74 -0.41 2.10
N GLU A 66 4.07 -1.55 2.03
CA GLU A 66 2.93 -1.90 2.88
C GLU A 66 3.43 -2.75 4.05
N LEU A 67 3.28 -2.24 5.26
CA LEU A 67 3.59 -2.95 6.50
C LEU A 67 2.32 -3.65 7.01
N GLY A 68 2.24 -4.96 6.82
CA GLY A 68 1.14 -5.78 7.30
C GLY A 68 1.18 -5.91 8.83
N VAL A 69 0.17 -5.35 9.49
CA VAL A 69 -0.04 -5.52 10.94
C VAL A 69 -0.57 -6.93 11.18
N PRO A 70 0.14 -7.80 11.93
CA PRO A 70 -0.32 -9.16 12.15
C PRO A 70 -1.61 -9.18 12.96
N PHE A 71 -2.53 -10.05 12.57
CA PHE A 71 -3.83 -10.19 13.21
C PHE A 71 -4.18 -11.68 13.40
N SER A 72 -4.90 -12.02 14.48
CA SER A 72 -5.24 -13.41 14.84
C SER A 72 -6.27 -14.05 13.91
N ASP A 73 -7.13 -13.22 13.30
CA ASP A 73 -8.27 -13.68 12.50
C ASP A 73 -8.23 -13.15 11.07
N PRO A 74 -7.16 -13.46 10.29
CA PRO A 74 -6.84 -12.81 9.02
C PRO A 74 -7.66 -13.39 7.86
N VAL A 75 -8.98 -13.22 7.88
CA VAL A 75 -9.96 -13.83 6.94
C VAL A 75 -9.78 -13.42 5.48
N ALA A 76 -9.18 -12.26 5.22
CA ALA A 76 -8.89 -11.77 3.88
C ALA A 76 -7.54 -12.27 3.33
N ASP A 77 -6.68 -12.86 4.17
CA ASP A 77 -5.34 -13.24 3.81
C ASP A 77 -5.24 -14.68 3.31
N GLY A 78 -4.31 -14.90 2.39
CA GLY A 78 -3.96 -16.24 1.94
C GLY A 78 -3.00 -16.97 2.90
N PRO A 79 -2.82 -18.28 2.71
CA PRO A 79 -2.08 -19.13 3.66
C PRO A 79 -0.65 -18.64 3.98
N THR A 80 0.05 -18.07 3.00
CA THR A 80 1.41 -17.55 3.20
C THR A 80 1.43 -16.35 4.14
N ILE A 81 0.51 -15.41 3.97
CA ILE A 81 0.39 -14.23 4.84
C ILE A 81 -0.11 -14.65 6.22
N GLN A 82 -1.07 -15.58 6.31
CA GLN A 82 -1.55 -16.12 7.58
C GLN A 82 -0.41 -16.72 8.41
N ARG A 83 0.44 -17.57 7.81
CA ARG A 83 1.60 -18.14 8.51
C ARG A 83 2.60 -17.08 8.97
N ALA A 84 2.82 -16.03 8.17
CA ALA A 84 3.67 -14.91 8.55
C ALA A 84 3.08 -14.12 9.73
N SER A 85 1.77 -13.86 9.71
CA SER A 85 1.05 -13.24 10.84
C SER A 85 1.17 -14.08 12.11
N ASP A 86 1.00 -15.41 12.02
CA ASP A 86 1.20 -16.33 13.15
C ASP A 86 2.62 -16.24 13.73
N ARG A 87 3.67 -16.22 12.88
CA ARG A 87 5.05 -16.07 13.34
C ARG A 87 5.28 -14.72 14.02
N ALA A 88 4.76 -13.65 13.42
CA ALA A 88 4.85 -12.30 13.97
C ALA A 88 4.14 -12.16 15.32
N LEU A 89 2.93 -12.72 15.48
CA LEU A 89 2.20 -12.72 16.75
C LEU A 89 2.94 -13.51 17.83
N ARG A 90 3.50 -14.69 17.49
CA ARG A 90 4.31 -15.48 18.41
C ARG A 90 5.59 -14.77 18.83
N SER A 91 6.16 -13.90 17.99
CA SER A 91 7.30 -13.05 18.35
C SER A 91 6.92 -11.85 19.22
N GLY A 92 5.63 -11.70 19.58
CA GLY A 92 5.14 -10.62 20.43
C GLY A 92 4.85 -9.31 19.69
N THR A 93 4.72 -9.34 18.37
CA THR A 93 4.43 -8.15 17.58
C THR A 93 3.03 -7.61 17.88
N THR A 94 2.93 -6.31 18.12
CA THR A 94 1.70 -5.56 18.37
C THR A 94 1.58 -4.39 17.42
N LEU A 95 0.37 -3.82 17.26
CA LEU A 95 0.17 -2.60 16.47
C LEU A 95 1.08 -1.43 16.96
N ALA A 96 1.22 -1.27 18.27
CA ALA A 96 2.13 -0.27 18.83
C ALA A 96 3.59 -0.53 18.44
N GLY A 97 4.04 -1.78 18.46
CA GLY A 97 5.37 -2.17 17.99
C GLY A 97 5.58 -1.92 16.50
N VAL A 98 4.54 -2.11 15.67
CA VAL A 98 4.60 -1.79 14.23
C VAL A 98 4.71 -0.27 14.01
N ILE A 99 4.01 0.54 14.79
CA ILE A 99 4.14 2.01 14.73
C ILE A 99 5.56 2.46 15.11
N GLU A 100 6.16 1.87 16.14
CA GLU A 100 7.57 2.17 16.48
C GLU A 100 8.55 1.69 15.40
N LEU A 101 8.26 0.56 14.74
CA LEU A 101 9.02 0.11 13.57
C LEU A 101 8.96 1.15 12.43
N VAL A 102 7.79 1.75 12.17
CA VAL A 102 7.66 2.85 11.20
C VAL A 102 8.61 4.00 11.55
N ARG A 103 8.68 4.39 12.83
CA ARG A 103 9.58 5.46 13.31
C ARG A 103 11.05 5.11 13.07
N SER A 104 11.44 3.86 13.36
CA SER A 104 12.82 3.37 13.12
C SER A 104 13.17 3.41 11.64
N ILE A 105 12.31 2.87 10.77
CA ILE A 105 12.51 2.91 9.32
C ILE A 105 12.61 4.34 8.80
N ARG A 106 11.76 5.24 9.29
CA ARG A 106 11.72 6.64 8.85
C ARG A 106 13.01 7.40 9.18
N ALA A 107 13.73 7.02 10.22
CA ALA A 107 15.04 7.58 10.53
C ALA A 107 16.11 7.30 9.45
N HIS A 108 15.87 6.31 8.58
CA HIS A 108 16.83 5.83 7.57
C HIS A 108 16.30 5.86 6.12
N SER A 109 15.00 6.13 5.92
CA SER A 109 14.38 6.04 4.58
C SER A 109 13.18 6.97 4.42
N GLU A 110 13.09 7.60 3.25
CA GLU A 110 11.93 8.41 2.83
C GLU A 110 10.93 7.60 1.98
N VAL A 111 11.08 6.27 1.86
CA VAL A 111 10.14 5.44 1.13
C VAL A 111 8.73 5.60 1.73
N PRO A 112 7.68 5.78 0.91
CA PRO A 112 6.31 5.82 1.42
C PRO A 112 5.96 4.54 2.18
N LEU A 113 5.40 4.70 3.39
CA LEU A 113 5.01 3.61 4.30
C LEU A 113 3.50 3.63 4.52
N VAL A 114 2.84 2.53 4.17
CA VAL A 114 1.41 2.30 4.38
C VAL A 114 1.23 1.23 5.45
N LEU A 115 0.44 1.51 6.48
CA LEU A 115 0.01 0.50 7.44
C LEU A 115 -1.15 -0.29 6.83
N PHE A 116 -0.92 -1.57 6.59
CA PHE A 116 -1.92 -2.51 6.07
C PHE A 116 -2.47 -3.33 7.23
N SER A 117 -3.72 -3.13 7.62
CA SER A 117 -4.30 -3.70 8.83
C SER A 117 -5.73 -4.19 8.62
N TYR A 118 -6.23 -4.93 9.60
CA TYR A 118 -7.66 -5.05 9.86
C TYR A 118 -8.12 -3.89 10.73
N PHE A 119 -9.41 -3.57 10.72
CA PHE A 119 -9.93 -2.42 11.45
C PHE A 119 -9.96 -2.64 12.96
N ASN A 120 -10.20 -3.88 13.41
CA ASN A 120 -10.28 -4.19 14.84
C ASN A 120 -9.03 -3.80 15.66
N PRO A 121 -7.78 -4.08 15.25
CA PRO A 121 -6.59 -3.59 15.96
C PRO A 121 -6.55 -2.05 16.09
N ILE A 122 -6.97 -1.33 15.05
CA ILE A 122 -7.04 0.13 15.04
C ILE A 122 -8.08 0.62 16.04
N LEU A 123 -9.27 0.01 16.02
CA LEU A 123 -10.38 0.33 16.92
C LEU A 123 -10.01 0.08 18.38
N GLN A 124 -9.32 -1.02 18.68
CA GLN A 124 -8.85 -1.35 20.04
C GLN A 124 -7.83 -0.33 20.58
N MET A 125 -6.98 0.22 19.73
CA MET A 125 -6.06 1.30 20.13
C MET A 125 -6.81 2.63 20.36
N GLY A 126 -7.94 2.81 19.72
CA GLY A 126 -8.67 4.07 19.59
C GLY A 126 -8.19 4.85 18.36
N LEU A 127 -9.16 5.25 17.53
CA LEU A 127 -8.90 5.78 16.19
C LEU A 127 -8.02 7.03 16.20
N GLU A 128 -8.36 8.00 17.07
CA GLU A 128 -7.59 9.25 17.21
C GLU A 128 -6.15 8.98 17.70
N LYS A 129 -6.00 8.11 18.71
CA LYS A 129 -4.69 7.72 19.24
C LYS A 129 -3.85 7.00 18.19
N PHE A 130 -4.46 6.13 17.41
CA PHE A 130 -3.81 5.42 16.30
C PHE A 130 -3.33 6.40 15.24
N ALA A 131 -4.22 7.30 14.77
CA ALA A 131 -3.90 8.25 13.72
C ALA A 131 -2.77 9.20 14.13
N ALA A 132 -2.84 9.76 15.33
CA ALA A 132 -1.79 10.62 15.89
C ALA A 132 -0.45 9.88 16.00
N ALA A 133 -0.45 8.63 16.51
CA ALA A 133 0.76 7.83 16.69
C ALA A 133 1.37 7.43 15.34
N ALA A 134 0.56 6.96 14.38
CA ALA A 134 1.01 6.55 13.05
C ALA A 134 1.61 7.75 12.26
N ALA A 135 0.92 8.89 12.25
CA ALA A 135 1.42 10.11 11.62
C ALA A 135 2.70 10.61 12.29
N GLY A 136 2.72 10.65 13.64
CA GLY A 136 3.90 11.07 14.42
C GLY A 136 5.10 10.12 14.27
N ALA A 137 4.88 8.85 13.90
CA ALA A 137 5.93 7.90 13.53
C ALA A 137 6.42 8.10 12.09
N GLY A 138 5.65 8.77 11.24
CA GLY A 138 6.00 9.03 9.85
C GLY A 138 5.39 8.04 8.85
N ALA A 139 4.27 7.37 9.20
CA ALA A 139 3.45 6.67 8.23
C ALA A 139 2.85 7.67 7.22
N ASP A 140 2.59 7.21 6.01
CA ASP A 140 2.05 8.04 4.93
C ASP A 140 0.58 7.72 4.64
N GLY A 141 0.14 6.51 4.93
CA GLY A 141 -1.24 6.09 4.70
C GLY A 141 -1.61 4.82 5.47
N VAL A 142 -2.89 4.50 5.41
CA VAL A 142 -3.46 3.32 6.06
C VAL A 142 -4.46 2.64 5.11
N LEU A 143 -4.40 1.31 5.06
CA LEU A 143 -5.37 0.45 4.41
C LEU A 143 -5.97 -0.49 5.46
N ALA A 144 -7.26 -0.37 5.74
CA ALA A 144 -8.01 -1.32 6.56
C ALA A 144 -8.80 -2.27 5.64
N THR A 145 -8.45 -3.57 5.64
CA THR A 145 -8.92 -4.54 4.64
C THR A 145 -10.39 -4.87 4.73
N ASP A 146 -10.95 -4.79 5.93
CA ASP A 146 -12.31 -5.16 6.29
C ASP A 146 -13.25 -3.96 6.54
N LEU A 147 -12.75 -2.71 6.33
CA LEU A 147 -13.55 -1.51 6.46
C LEU A 147 -14.07 -1.06 5.10
N THR A 148 -15.39 -0.91 4.99
CA THR A 148 -16.04 -0.48 3.76
C THR A 148 -16.14 1.05 3.68
N PRO A 149 -16.17 1.66 2.46
CA PRO A 149 -16.29 3.11 2.33
C PRO A 149 -17.50 3.70 3.04
N GLU A 150 -18.61 2.96 3.11
CA GLU A 150 -19.87 3.41 3.75
C GLU A 150 -19.75 3.52 5.28
N GLU A 151 -18.88 2.73 5.89
CA GLU A 151 -18.65 2.71 7.34
C GLU A 151 -17.42 3.54 7.74
N ALA A 152 -16.71 4.12 6.77
CA ALA A 152 -15.38 4.71 6.97
C ALA A 152 -15.39 6.24 7.18
N GLU A 153 -16.53 6.88 7.41
CA GLU A 153 -16.60 8.36 7.49
C GLU A 153 -15.69 8.91 8.60
N GLU A 154 -15.87 8.43 9.83
CA GLU A 154 -15.06 8.86 10.98
C GLU A 154 -13.58 8.49 10.79
N TYR A 155 -13.30 7.27 10.31
CA TYR A 155 -11.95 6.79 10.03
C TYR A 155 -11.22 7.72 9.03
N ARG A 156 -11.86 8.06 7.92
CA ARG A 156 -11.29 8.94 6.89
C ARG A 156 -11.07 10.34 7.41
N ALA A 157 -12.06 10.91 8.10
CA ALA A 157 -11.96 12.25 8.67
C ALA A 157 -10.79 12.34 9.65
N THR A 158 -10.66 11.37 10.55
CA THR A 158 -9.57 11.33 11.52
C THR A 158 -8.21 11.19 10.84
N LEU A 159 -8.03 10.24 9.91
CA LEU A 159 -6.76 10.07 9.19
C LEU A 159 -6.39 11.33 8.39
N GLN A 160 -7.36 11.98 7.76
CA GLN A 160 -7.15 13.21 7.00
C GLN A 160 -6.65 14.36 7.87
N VAL A 161 -7.20 14.53 9.07
CA VAL A 161 -6.73 15.54 10.04
C VAL A 161 -5.25 15.34 10.38
N HIS A 162 -4.84 14.08 10.55
CA HIS A 162 -3.45 13.71 10.83
C HIS A 162 -2.57 13.62 9.57
N GLY A 163 -3.13 13.83 8.39
CA GLY A 163 -2.40 13.86 7.13
C GLY A 163 -2.01 12.52 6.58
N LEU A 164 -2.68 11.48 7.00
CA LEU A 164 -2.54 10.13 6.48
C LEU A 164 -3.47 9.91 5.29
N ASP A 165 -2.97 9.24 4.25
CA ASP A 165 -3.78 8.79 3.13
C ASP A 165 -4.64 7.58 3.53
N THR A 166 -5.85 7.49 2.93
CA THR A 166 -6.75 6.35 3.09
C THR A 166 -6.81 5.55 1.79
N ILE A 167 -6.38 4.30 1.83
CA ILE A 167 -6.37 3.41 0.67
C ILE A 167 -7.53 2.41 0.80
N PHE A 168 -8.38 2.33 -0.22
CA PHE A 168 -9.47 1.36 -0.29
C PHE A 168 -9.29 0.35 -1.40
N LEU A 169 -9.92 -0.82 -1.22
CA LEU A 169 -9.85 -1.97 -2.12
C LEU A 169 -11.02 -1.96 -3.12
N ALA A 170 -10.72 -2.04 -4.41
CA ALA A 170 -11.68 -2.32 -5.46
C ALA A 170 -11.52 -3.77 -5.95
N ALA A 171 -12.61 -4.50 -6.02
CA ALA A 171 -12.66 -5.90 -6.45
C ALA A 171 -13.34 -6.05 -7.82
N PRO A 172 -13.13 -7.15 -8.55
CA PRO A 172 -13.86 -7.45 -9.79
C PRO A 172 -15.39 -7.42 -9.62
N THR A 173 -15.87 -7.78 -8.43
CA THR A 173 -17.29 -7.80 -8.06
C THR A 173 -17.85 -6.43 -7.67
N SER A 174 -17.00 -5.38 -7.53
CA SER A 174 -17.47 -4.04 -7.19
C SER A 174 -18.35 -3.48 -8.30
N THR A 175 -19.57 -3.02 -7.95
CA THR A 175 -20.47 -2.33 -8.88
C THR A 175 -19.95 -0.93 -9.22
N ASP A 176 -20.48 -0.27 -10.23
CA ASP A 176 -20.09 1.10 -10.59
C ASP A 176 -20.37 2.10 -9.47
N SER A 177 -21.51 1.95 -8.78
CA SER A 177 -21.83 2.75 -7.58
C SER A 177 -20.76 2.54 -6.50
N ARG A 178 -20.35 1.30 -6.24
CA ARG A 178 -19.31 0.98 -5.28
C ARG A 178 -17.95 1.54 -5.69
N LEU A 179 -17.59 1.46 -6.98
CA LEU A 179 -16.35 2.06 -7.49
C LEU A 179 -16.33 3.58 -7.34
N SER A 180 -17.47 4.24 -7.52
CA SER A 180 -17.61 5.68 -7.28
C SER A 180 -17.36 6.03 -5.80
N GLN A 181 -17.93 5.26 -4.87
CA GLN A 181 -17.72 5.43 -3.42
C GLN A 181 -16.26 5.17 -3.03
N ILE A 182 -15.65 4.08 -3.53
CA ILE A 182 -14.25 3.75 -3.30
C ILE A 182 -13.34 4.87 -3.82
N GLY A 183 -13.59 5.36 -5.04
CA GLY A 183 -12.80 6.45 -5.63
C GLY A 183 -12.88 7.75 -4.82
N ALA A 184 -14.09 8.12 -4.34
CA ALA A 184 -14.30 9.30 -3.49
C ALA A 184 -13.73 9.15 -2.07
N ALA A 185 -13.66 7.91 -1.56
CA ALA A 185 -13.16 7.61 -0.22
C ALA A 185 -11.63 7.48 -0.16
N SER A 186 -10.98 7.13 -1.28
CA SER A 186 -9.55 6.89 -1.35
C SER A 186 -8.73 8.17 -1.48
N SER A 187 -7.50 8.13 -0.96
CA SER A 187 -6.43 9.08 -1.26
C SER A 187 -5.10 8.32 -1.43
N GLY A 188 -4.04 9.00 -1.87
CA GLY A 188 -2.76 8.38 -2.17
C GLY A 188 -2.82 7.52 -3.45
N PHE A 189 -3.42 6.35 -3.39
CA PHE A 189 -3.70 5.49 -4.54
C PHE A 189 -4.94 4.61 -4.29
N LEU A 190 -5.48 4.02 -5.36
CA LEU A 190 -6.56 3.04 -5.30
C LEU A 190 -6.00 1.64 -5.52
N TYR A 191 -6.31 0.72 -4.62
CA TYR A 191 -5.84 -0.65 -4.71
C TYR A 191 -6.87 -1.54 -5.43
N VAL A 192 -6.49 -2.15 -6.55
CA VAL A 192 -7.34 -3.10 -7.29
C VAL A 192 -6.91 -4.52 -6.98
N ILE A 193 -7.83 -5.30 -6.45
CA ILE A 193 -7.68 -6.74 -6.29
C ILE A 193 -7.90 -7.37 -7.68
N SER A 194 -6.90 -8.08 -8.21
CA SER A 194 -6.98 -8.67 -9.55
C SER A 194 -7.99 -9.83 -9.65
N ARG A 195 -8.32 -10.47 -8.52
CA ARG A 195 -9.26 -11.60 -8.43
C ARG A 195 -10.05 -11.58 -7.14
N ALA A 196 -11.27 -12.14 -7.15
CA ALA A 196 -11.97 -12.51 -5.93
C ALA A 196 -11.39 -13.81 -5.34
N GLY A 197 -11.26 -13.86 -4.00
CA GLY A 197 -10.74 -15.01 -3.25
C GLY A 197 -9.46 -14.69 -2.49
N VAL A 198 -8.90 -15.72 -1.81
CA VAL A 198 -7.70 -15.58 -0.97
C VAL A 198 -6.43 -15.42 -1.79
N THR A 199 -5.43 -14.75 -1.22
CA THR A 199 -4.12 -14.50 -1.82
C THR A 199 -3.34 -15.80 -2.07
N GLY A 200 -2.61 -15.87 -3.21
CA GLY A 200 -1.73 -16.98 -3.57
C GLY A 200 -1.00 -16.72 -4.89
N GLU A 201 0.18 -17.31 -5.07
CA GLU A 201 0.96 -17.20 -6.30
C GLU A 201 0.27 -17.94 -7.45
N ARG A 202 0.27 -17.35 -8.66
CA ARG A 202 -0.28 -17.93 -9.88
C ARG A 202 0.62 -17.62 -11.07
N THR A 203 0.44 -18.38 -12.17
CA THR A 203 1.25 -18.24 -13.38
C THR A 203 0.69 -17.21 -14.37
N GLU A 204 -0.61 -16.89 -14.30
CA GLU A 204 -1.27 -15.99 -15.25
C GLU A 204 -2.19 -14.98 -14.56
N LEU A 205 -2.23 -13.76 -15.11
CA LEU A 205 -3.17 -12.73 -14.74
C LEU A 205 -4.55 -12.98 -15.36
N PRO A 206 -5.67 -12.55 -14.72
CA PRO A 206 -7.00 -12.66 -15.29
C PRO A 206 -7.11 -11.87 -16.59
N THR A 207 -7.73 -12.48 -17.58
CA THR A 207 -7.99 -11.85 -18.90
C THR A 207 -8.90 -10.62 -18.79
N GLU A 208 -9.75 -10.56 -17.75
CA GLU A 208 -10.68 -9.47 -17.49
C GLU A 208 -10.02 -8.26 -16.80
N LEU A 209 -8.79 -8.41 -16.30
CA LEU A 209 -8.11 -7.37 -15.53
C LEU A 209 -7.96 -6.03 -16.27
N PRO A 210 -7.59 -5.98 -17.58
CA PRO A 210 -7.55 -4.71 -18.31
C PRO A 210 -8.91 -3.99 -18.38
N ALA A 211 -9.99 -4.75 -18.52
CA ALA A 211 -11.35 -4.19 -18.55
C ALA A 211 -11.74 -3.63 -17.17
N LEU A 212 -11.40 -4.34 -16.10
CA LEU A 212 -11.62 -3.87 -14.72
C LEU A 212 -10.88 -2.56 -14.46
N ILE A 213 -9.59 -2.46 -14.82
CA ILE A 213 -8.80 -1.24 -14.60
C ILE A 213 -9.37 -0.07 -15.39
N ARG A 214 -9.73 -0.26 -16.67
CA ARG A 214 -10.41 0.79 -17.45
C ARG A 214 -11.73 1.23 -16.82
N ARG A 215 -12.47 0.32 -16.21
CA ARG A 215 -13.71 0.62 -15.50
C ARG A 215 -13.45 1.43 -14.22
N VAL A 216 -12.45 1.04 -13.41
CA VAL A 216 -12.02 1.74 -12.20
C VAL A 216 -11.62 3.19 -12.52
N ARG A 217 -10.84 3.40 -13.58
CA ARG A 217 -10.36 4.73 -14.02
C ARG A 217 -11.49 5.72 -14.41
N LYS A 218 -12.73 5.26 -14.61
CA LYS A 218 -13.89 6.14 -14.80
C LYS A 218 -14.31 6.84 -13.50
N PHE A 219 -13.92 6.31 -12.36
CA PHE A 219 -14.38 6.76 -11.04
C PHE A 219 -13.25 7.36 -10.18
N THR A 220 -12.01 7.39 -10.68
CA THR A 220 -10.88 7.97 -9.94
C THR A 220 -9.80 8.51 -10.87
N THR A 221 -9.15 9.59 -10.43
CA THR A 221 -7.91 10.12 -11.03
C THR A 221 -6.67 9.69 -10.25
N LEU A 222 -6.86 8.97 -9.13
CA LEU A 222 -5.75 8.45 -8.32
C LEU A 222 -4.96 7.40 -9.12
N PRO A 223 -3.66 7.23 -8.81
CA PRO A 223 -2.89 6.09 -9.28
C PRO A 223 -3.60 4.78 -8.92
N VAL A 224 -3.55 3.81 -9.83
CA VAL A 224 -4.16 2.48 -9.65
C VAL A 224 -3.05 1.46 -9.44
N ALA A 225 -2.98 0.88 -8.25
CA ALA A 225 -2.09 -0.22 -7.92
C ALA A 225 -2.85 -1.56 -7.99
N VAL A 226 -2.25 -2.57 -8.61
CA VAL A 226 -2.87 -3.90 -8.79
C VAL A 226 -2.13 -4.94 -7.99
N GLY A 227 -2.87 -5.66 -7.15
CA GLY A 227 -2.34 -6.73 -6.31
C GLY A 227 -3.11 -8.04 -6.43
N PHE A 228 -2.76 -9.01 -5.58
CA PHE A 228 -3.25 -10.37 -5.52
C PHE A 228 -2.74 -11.28 -6.64
N GLY A 229 -1.72 -12.08 -6.30
CA GLY A 229 -1.13 -13.10 -7.18
C GLY A 229 -0.01 -12.59 -8.09
N ILE A 230 0.43 -11.33 -7.93
CA ILE A 230 1.57 -10.81 -8.67
C ILE A 230 2.85 -11.37 -8.05
N SER A 231 3.57 -12.20 -8.81
CA SER A 231 4.78 -12.88 -8.33
C SER A 231 5.89 -12.96 -9.37
N LEU A 232 5.55 -12.89 -10.66
CA LEU A 232 6.49 -13.08 -11.77
C LEU A 232 6.81 -11.75 -12.47
N PRO A 233 8.03 -11.60 -13.03
CA PRO A 233 8.39 -10.45 -13.87
C PRO A 233 7.43 -10.24 -15.04
N THR A 234 6.93 -11.33 -15.63
CA THR A 234 5.95 -11.29 -16.72
C THR A 234 4.63 -10.64 -16.31
N HIS A 235 4.18 -10.86 -15.07
CA HIS A 235 3.00 -10.18 -14.53
C HIS A 235 3.20 -8.67 -14.48
N VAL A 236 4.38 -8.26 -13.98
CA VAL A 236 4.75 -6.85 -13.87
C VAL A 236 4.84 -6.19 -15.25
N THR A 237 5.44 -6.87 -16.23
CA THR A 237 5.52 -6.38 -17.63
C THR A 237 4.13 -6.17 -18.24
N VAL A 238 3.20 -7.11 -18.04
CA VAL A 238 1.82 -7.00 -18.52
C VAL A 238 1.10 -5.83 -17.85
N LEU A 239 1.27 -5.66 -16.55
CA LEU A 239 0.65 -4.55 -15.80
C LEU A 239 1.19 -3.18 -16.24
N GLY A 240 2.44 -3.07 -16.65
CA GLY A 240 3.07 -1.82 -17.08
C GLY A 240 2.33 -1.09 -18.21
N GLY A 241 1.46 -1.81 -18.96
CA GLY A 241 0.59 -1.22 -19.99
C GLY A 241 -0.74 -0.68 -19.48
N ILE A 242 -1.19 -1.04 -18.27
CA ILE A 242 -2.58 -0.82 -17.82
C ILE A 242 -2.72 -0.24 -16.41
N ALA A 243 -1.73 -0.43 -15.53
CA ALA A 243 -1.74 0.03 -14.13
C ALA A 243 -0.58 0.98 -13.83
N ASP A 244 -0.67 1.72 -12.74
CA ASP A 244 0.38 2.64 -12.29
C ASP A 244 1.37 1.98 -11.33
N ALA A 245 0.95 0.90 -10.64
CA ALA A 245 1.82 0.08 -9.82
C ALA A 245 1.38 -1.39 -9.75
N ALA A 246 2.36 -2.27 -9.53
CA ALA A 246 2.14 -3.67 -9.13
C ALA A 246 2.37 -3.83 -7.64
N VAL A 247 1.46 -4.53 -6.93
CA VAL A 247 1.62 -4.87 -5.52
C VAL A 247 2.03 -6.33 -5.39
N VAL A 248 3.15 -6.55 -4.71
CA VAL A 248 3.73 -7.88 -4.51
C VAL A 248 3.80 -8.17 -3.01
N GLY A 249 3.10 -9.20 -2.57
CA GLY A 249 3.03 -9.61 -1.16
C GLY A 249 3.51 -11.04 -0.95
N SER A 250 2.66 -12.03 -1.22
CA SER A 250 2.90 -13.44 -0.89
C SER A 250 4.24 -13.96 -1.41
N ALA A 251 4.70 -13.49 -2.57
CA ALA A 251 6.00 -13.88 -3.12
C ALA A 251 7.17 -13.39 -2.25
N LEU A 252 7.11 -12.17 -1.71
CA LEU A 252 8.12 -11.61 -0.81
C LEU A 252 8.09 -12.30 0.54
N VAL A 253 6.90 -12.50 1.10
CA VAL A 253 6.70 -13.19 2.38
C VAL A 253 7.19 -14.65 2.30
N ALA A 254 7.01 -15.33 1.16
CA ALA A 254 7.53 -16.67 0.94
C ALA A 254 9.08 -16.71 0.91
N GLU A 255 9.75 -15.67 0.39
CA GLU A 255 11.21 -15.56 0.47
C GLU A 255 11.67 -15.37 1.92
N ILE A 256 10.95 -14.57 2.71
CA ILE A 256 11.23 -14.37 4.14
C ILE A 256 11.07 -15.68 4.90
N GLU A 257 10.00 -16.45 4.64
CA GLU A 257 9.71 -17.74 5.30
C GLU A 257 10.82 -18.78 5.06
N LYS A 258 11.43 -18.79 3.86
CA LYS A 258 12.47 -19.74 3.47
C LYS A 258 13.88 -19.36 3.96
N ALA A 259 14.06 -18.11 4.35
CA ALA A 259 15.39 -17.58 4.67
C ALA A 259 15.95 -18.16 5.99
N ALA A 260 17.24 -18.51 5.99
CA ALA A 260 17.91 -19.07 7.15
C ALA A 260 18.25 -18.02 8.22
N SER A 261 18.22 -16.74 7.89
CA SER A 261 18.54 -15.62 8.80
C SER A 261 17.86 -14.33 8.34
N PRO A 262 17.75 -13.32 9.23
CA PRO A 262 17.25 -11.99 8.85
C PRO A 262 18.03 -11.33 7.71
N ASP A 263 19.35 -11.49 7.67
CA ASP A 263 20.19 -10.93 6.61
C ASP A 263 19.97 -11.66 5.28
N ALA A 264 19.79 -12.98 5.31
CA ALA A 264 19.42 -13.76 4.13
C ALA A 264 18.02 -13.38 3.61
N ALA A 265 17.05 -13.13 4.50
CA ALA A 265 15.72 -12.65 4.14
C ALA A 265 15.79 -11.27 3.45
N ALA A 266 16.55 -10.34 4.02
CA ALA A 266 16.73 -9.00 3.45
C ALA A 266 17.38 -9.08 2.05
N ALA A 267 18.40 -9.93 1.88
CA ALA A 267 19.06 -10.14 0.59
C ALA A 267 18.11 -10.76 -0.46
N ALA A 268 17.34 -11.78 -0.08
CA ALA A 268 16.39 -12.45 -0.96
C ALA A 268 15.25 -11.50 -1.42
N VAL A 269 14.68 -10.74 -0.49
CA VAL A 269 13.66 -9.73 -0.79
C VAL A 269 14.23 -8.64 -1.71
N ALA A 270 15.42 -8.11 -1.42
CA ALA A 270 16.07 -7.10 -2.26
C ALA A 270 16.30 -7.61 -3.69
N GLU A 271 16.78 -8.84 -3.84
CA GLU A 271 16.97 -9.44 -5.16
C GLU A 271 15.64 -9.60 -5.91
N ARG A 272 14.61 -10.11 -5.24
CA ARG A 272 13.28 -10.24 -5.84
C ARG A 272 12.73 -8.88 -6.29
N ILE A 273 12.89 -7.83 -5.47
CA ILE A 273 12.49 -6.46 -5.82
C ILE A 273 13.26 -5.95 -7.05
N ARG A 274 14.58 -6.13 -7.14
CA ARG A 274 15.36 -5.70 -8.32
C ARG A 274 14.87 -6.37 -9.60
N VAL A 275 14.63 -7.67 -9.56
CA VAL A 275 14.13 -8.44 -10.72
C VAL A 275 12.76 -7.92 -11.16
N LEU A 276 11.83 -7.70 -10.24
CA LEU A 276 10.50 -7.18 -10.54
C LEU A 276 10.54 -5.73 -11.02
N LYS A 277 11.36 -4.88 -10.39
CA LYS A 277 11.52 -3.48 -10.79
C LYS A 277 12.14 -3.33 -12.17
N SER A 278 13.07 -4.19 -12.55
CA SER A 278 13.60 -4.25 -13.92
C SER A 278 12.50 -4.54 -14.95
N ALA A 279 11.59 -5.47 -14.63
CA ALA A 279 10.44 -5.78 -15.50
C ALA A 279 9.44 -4.62 -15.60
N ALA A 280 9.27 -3.82 -14.53
CA ALA A 280 8.43 -2.63 -14.51
C ALA A 280 8.90 -1.56 -15.51
N ARG A 281 10.21 -1.41 -15.67
CA ARG A 281 10.83 -0.46 -16.62
C ARG A 281 10.71 -0.90 -18.07
N THR A 282 10.86 -2.18 -18.36
CA THR A 282 10.78 -2.71 -19.73
C THR A 282 9.39 -2.73 -20.31
N GLY A 283 8.33 -2.84 -19.49
CA GLY A 283 6.93 -2.80 -19.92
C GLY A 283 6.51 -1.44 -20.52
N VAL A 284 7.17 -0.38 -20.13
CA VAL A 284 6.86 1.01 -20.55
C VAL A 284 7.45 1.35 -21.93
N SER A 285 8.64 0.84 -22.26
CA SER A 285 9.25 1.14 -23.56
C SER A 285 8.45 0.62 -24.76
N ARG A 286 7.51 -0.33 -24.55
CA ARG A 286 6.57 -0.79 -25.59
C ARG A 286 5.42 0.18 -25.84
N ARG A 287 5.03 1.06 -24.89
CA ARG A 287 4.00 2.10 -25.12
C ARG A 287 4.44 3.14 -26.15
N SER A 288 5.73 3.44 -26.23
CA SER A 288 6.28 4.46 -27.12
C SER A 288 6.40 3.96 -28.56
N SER A 289 6.39 2.67 -28.82
CA SER A 289 6.57 2.07 -30.15
C SER A 289 5.26 1.66 -30.86
N GLU A 290 4.14 1.59 -30.13
CA GLU A 290 2.82 1.23 -30.71
C GLU A 290 1.93 2.48 -30.96
N GLY A 291 2.40 3.67 -30.62
CA GLY A 291 1.70 4.96 -30.78
C GLY A 291 2.27 5.89 -31.87
N SER A 292 3.06 5.34 -32.80
CA SER A 292 3.61 6.12 -33.93
C SER A 292 3.08 5.61 -35.24
#